data_5ab9df0b648826897aaaa638457d08d6
#
_entry.id   5ab9df0b648826897aaaa638457d08d6
#
_cell.length_a   1.000
_cell.length_b   1.000
_cell.length_c   1.000
_cell.angle_alpha   90.00
_cell.angle_beta   90.00
_cell.angle_gamma   90.00
#
_symmetry.space_group_name_H-M   'P 1'
#
loop_
_entity.id
_entity.type
_entity.pdbx_description
1 polymer ?
#
loop_
_entity_poly.entity_id
_entity_poly.type
_entity_poly.pdbx_seq_one_letter_code
_entity_poly.pdbx_strand_id
1 'polypeptide(L)'
;MSQTAPNPPERPFKRIGYLLGAAFAAAALVAVLLPQAARFQAKGPANTGHAVLACTDCHKEAPGSVRQQLQAKVQYWLGRRDSDAAFGHERVGNEQCASCHGREQDSHPVHRFLEPRFAQARAALGVDTCVGCHREHSGVRVTMPATACATCHQDLDLKREPLDVPHRDLVARQDWQTCLGCHDFHGNHRRVTQTRVDQAYPPSAVRDYLDGGPSPFGSDKKYPAKTGGQ
;
A
#
# COMPACT_ATOMS: atom_id res chain seq x y z
N MET A 1 44.85 49.35 -29.75
CA MET A 1 43.87 49.74 -28.73
C MET A 1 42.52 49.24 -29.18
N SER A 2 42.10 48.10 -28.65
CA SER A 2 40.79 47.50 -28.98
C SER A 2 39.75 48.11 -28.05
N GLN A 3 38.83 48.90 -28.59
CA GLN A 3 37.70 49.48 -27.83
C GLN A 3 36.63 48.36 -27.73
N THR A 4 36.41 47.84 -26.55
CA THR A 4 35.27 47.01 -26.24
C THR A 4 34.00 47.86 -26.29
N ALA A 5 33.09 47.53 -27.20
CA ALA A 5 31.80 48.19 -27.31
C ALA A 5 31.02 48.04 -25.98
N PRO A 6 30.35 49.10 -25.49
CA PRO A 6 29.55 49.00 -24.27
C PRO A 6 28.37 48.03 -24.48
N ASN A 7 28.16 47.13 -23.49
CA ASN A 7 27.03 46.24 -23.50
C ASN A 7 25.71 47.05 -23.57
N PRO A 8 24.75 46.67 -24.43
CA PRO A 8 23.46 47.32 -24.49
C PRO A 8 22.74 47.26 -23.15
N PRO A 9 22.05 48.35 -22.73
CA PRO A 9 21.34 48.35 -21.45
C PRO A 9 20.32 47.22 -21.40
N GLU A 10 20.42 46.36 -20.38
CA GLU A 10 19.47 45.27 -20.16
C GLU A 10 18.05 45.87 -20.02
N ARG A 11 17.12 45.41 -20.85
CA ARG A 11 15.76 45.88 -20.85
C ARG A 11 15.13 45.66 -19.48
N PRO A 12 14.56 46.70 -18.81
CA PRO A 12 14.06 46.59 -17.43
C PRO A 12 13.00 45.51 -17.26
N PHE A 13 12.25 45.19 -18.30
CA PHE A 13 11.29 44.08 -18.33
C PHE A 13 11.91 42.69 -18.08
N LYS A 14 13.17 42.44 -18.46
CA LYS A 14 13.82 41.19 -18.17
C LYS A 14 14.10 41.04 -16.67
N ARG A 15 14.57 42.07 -16.00
CA ARG A 15 14.83 42.07 -14.55
C ARG A 15 13.55 41.89 -13.75
N ILE A 16 12.46 42.57 -14.12
CA ILE A 16 11.15 42.40 -13.50
C ILE A 16 10.66 40.94 -13.69
N GLY A 17 10.78 40.39 -14.91
CA GLY A 17 10.42 38.97 -15.17
C GLY A 17 11.18 37.98 -14.31
N TYR A 18 12.51 38.16 -14.13
CA TYR A 18 13.30 37.29 -13.25
C TYR A 18 12.92 37.43 -11.78
N LEU A 19 12.64 38.64 -11.30
CA LEU A 19 12.21 38.89 -9.92
C LEU A 19 10.83 38.28 -9.64
N LEU A 20 9.89 38.42 -10.54
CA LEU A 20 8.57 37.81 -10.42
C LEU A 20 8.66 36.28 -10.48
N GLY A 21 9.46 35.73 -11.39
CA GLY A 21 9.72 34.27 -11.46
C GLY A 21 10.37 33.73 -10.20
N ALA A 22 11.36 34.40 -9.66
CA ALA A 22 12.02 34.02 -8.41
C ALA A 22 11.06 34.11 -7.21
N ALA A 23 10.24 35.17 -7.13
CA ALA A 23 9.24 35.33 -6.08
C ALA A 23 8.17 34.23 -6.15
N PHE A 24 7.69 33.91 -7.36
CA PHE A 24 6.75 32.80 -7.55
C PHE A 24 7.35 31.45 -7.18
N ALA A 25 8.58 31.17 -7.60
CA ALA A 25 9.27 29.94 -7.25
C ALA A 25 9.50 29.81 -5.74
N ALA A 26 9.88 30.89 -5.06
CA ALA A 26 10.01 30.92 -3.61
C ALA A 26 8.68 30.69 -2.90
N ALA A 27 7.61 31.34 -3.35
CA ALA A 27 6.26 31.15 -2.80
C ALA A 27 5.75 29.71 -3.01
N ALA A 28 5.98 29.12 -4.18
CA ALA A 28 5.63 27.74 -4.48
C ALA A 28 6.41 26.77 -3.59
N LEU A 29 7.72 27.00 -3.39
CA LEU A 29 8.55 26.20 -2.51
C LEU A 29 8.05 26.25 -1.06
N VAL A 30 7.77 27.45 -0.55
CA VAL A 30 7.19 27.63 0.80
C VAL A 30 5.85 26.92 0.91
N ALA A 31 4.97 27.07 -0.09
CA ALA A 31 3.66 26.42 -0.08
C ALA A 31 3.76 24.90 -0.01
N VAL A 32 4.72 24.28 -0.74
CA VAL A 32 4.97 22.82 -0.68
C VAL A 32 5.53 22.37 0.68
N LEU A 33 6.29 23.22 1.36
CA LEU A 33 6.88 22.91 2.67
C LEU A 33 5.90 23.11 3.84
N LEU A 34 4.74 23.73 3.61
CA LEU A 34 3.74 23.89 4.67
C LEU A 34 3.14 22.52 5.07
N PRO A 35 2.91 22.25 6.37
CA PRO A 35 2.30 21.00 6.83
C PRO A 35 0.95 20.69 6.18
N GLN A 36 0.15 21.75 5.85
CA GLN A 36 -1.13 21.62 5.17
C GLN A 36 -1.00 21.07 3.74
N ALA A 37 0.17 21.21 3.13
CA ALA A 37 0.44 20.68 1.80
C ALA A 37 0.78 19.17 1.81
N ALA A 38 1.04 18.57 2.96
CA ALA A 38 1.41 17.16 3.07
C ALA A 38 0.38 16.22 2.38
N ARG A 39 -0.91 16.53 2.49
CA ARG A 39 -1.98 15.77 1.81
C ARG A 39 -1.88 15.78 0.28
N PHE A 40 -1.28 16.83 -0.33
CA PHE A 40 -1.07 16.92 -1.78
C PHE A 40 0.18 16.17 -2.24
N GLN A 41 1.03 15.76 -1.31
CA GLN A 41 2.23 14.96 -1.59
C GLN A 41 1.94 13.45 -1.60
N ALA A 42 0.79 13.04 -1.04
CA ALA A 42 0.34 11.65 -1.11
C ALA A 42 0.00 11.27 -2.56
N LYS A 43 0.32 10.05 -2.96
CA LYS A 43 0.08 9.53 -4.31
C LYS A 43 -1.41 9.32 -4.63
N GLY A 44 -2.26 9.39 -3.63
CA GLY A 44 -3.70 9.19 -3.75
C GLY A 44 -4.39 9.21 -2.38
N PRO A 45 -5.70 8.97 -2.32
CA PRO A 45 -6.45 8.95 -1.07
C PRO A 45 -6.01 7.77 -0.19
N ALA A 46 -6.04 7.96 1.12
CA ALA A 46 -5.83 6.88 2.07
C ALA A 46 -6.86 5.76 1.87
N ASN A 47 -6.49 4.55 2.18
CA ASN A 47 -7.37 3.40 2.05
C ASN A 47 -8.53 3.45 3.06
N THR A 48 -9.53 2.64 2.84
CA THR A 48 -10.74 2.58 3.67
C THR A 48 -10.38 2.40 5.15
N GLY A 49 -10.86 3.33 5.98
CA GLY A 49 -10.60 3.35 7.42
C GLY A 49 -9.33 4.10 7.84
N HIS A 50 -8.46 4.48 6.90
CA HIS A 50 -7.21 5.20 7.19
C HIS A 50 -7.31 6.72 7.00
N ALA A 51 -8.41 7.23 6.49
CA ALA A 51 -8.58 8.67 6.20
C ALA A 51 -8.43 9.59 7.42
N VAL A 52 -8.60 9.05 8.63
CA VAL A 52 -8.50 9.80 9.90
C VAL A 52 -7.12 9.71 10.54
N LEU A 53 -6.21 8.89 10.00
CA LEU A 53 -4.86 8.70 10.53
C LEU A 53 -3.95 9.87 10.13
N ALA A 54 -3.00 10.20 11.01
CA ALA A 54 -1.93 11.12 10.65
C ALA A 54 -0.89 10.41 9.76
N CYS A 55 -0.21 11.16 8.89
CA CYS A 55 0.84 10.61 8.03
C CYS A 55 1.94 9.90 8.85
N THR A 56 2.24 10.44 10.05
CA THR A 56 3.25 9.92 10.97
C THR A 56 2.88 8.60 11.65
N ASP A 57 1.61 8.18 11.59
CA ASP A 57 1.20 6.88 12.13
C ASP A 57 1.80 5.72 11.32
N CYS A 58 2.00 5.94 10.02
CA CYS A 58 2.61 4.99 9.10
C CYS A 58 4.05 5.39 8.69
N HIS A 59 4.27 6.69 8.41
CA HIS A 59 5.55 7.19 7.90
C HIS A 59 6.43 7.67 9.05
N LYS A 60 7.45 6.89 9.40
CA LYS A 60 8.49 7.30 10.36
C LYS A 60 9.50 8.20 9.68
N GLU A 61 10.07 9.14 10.43
CA GLU A 61 11.15 10.00 9.93
C GLU A 61 12.37 9.17 9.55
N ALA A 62 12.97 9.49 8.41
CA ALA A 62 14.22 8.86 8.00
C ALA A 62 15.36 9.26 8.94
N PRO A 63 16.28 8.33 9.27
CA PRO A 63 17.37 8.60 10.21
C PRO A 63 18.35 9.64 9.66
N GLY A 64 18.90 10.41 10.57
CA GLY A 64 19.90 11.44 10.30
C GLY A 64 19.30 12.78 9.87
N SER A 65 20.17 13.79 9.76
CA SER A 65 19.78 15.11 9.29
C SER A 65 19.47 15.11 7.78
N VAL A 66 18.70 16.08 7.32
CA VAL A 66 18.39 16.29 5.89
C VAL A 66 19.64 16.30 5.02
N ARG A 67 20.73 16.94 5.53
CA ARG A 67 22.04 16.94 4.84
C ARG A 67 22.59 15.53 4.67
N GLN A 68 22.56 14.72 5.72
CA GLN A 68 23.06 13.33 5.69
C GLN A 68 22.22 12.46 4.77
N GLN A 69 20.90 12.60 4.80
CA GLN A 69 19.98 11.89 3.91
C GLN A 69 20.25 12.25 2.44
N LEU A 70 20.40 13.55 2.13
CA LEU A 70 20.69 14.01 0.78
C LEU A 70 22.06 13.51 0.31
N GLN A 71 23.08 13.59 1.17
CA GLN A 71 24.42 13.08 0.85
C GLN A 71 24.37 11.57 0.56
N ALA A 72 23.68 10.78 1.37
CA ALA A 72 23.54 9.35 1.18
C ALA A 72 22.80 9.02 -0.12
N LYS A 73 21.76 9.78 -0.47
CA LYS A 73 21.02 9.64 -1.73
C LYS A 73 21.89 9.92 -2.95
N VAL A 74 22.68 11.00 -2.91
CA VAL A 74 23.63 11.33 -3.97
C VAL A 74 24.70 10.25 -4.11
N GLN A 75 25.24 9.71 -3.01
CA GLN A 75 26.22 8.62 -3.07
C GLN A 75 25.64 7.35 -3.69
N TYR A 76 24.37 7.05 -3.41
CA TYR A 76 23.66 5.94 -4.06
C TYR A 76 23.53 6.16 -5.58
N TRP A 77 23.09 7.35 -6.01
CA TRP A 77 22.98 7.67 -7.44
C TRP A 77 24.31 7.65 -8.19
N LEU A 78 25.40 7.97 -7.50
CA LEU A 78 26.75 7.89 -8.05
C LEU A 78 27.35 6.47 -8.02
N GLY A 79 26.59 5.46 -7.59
CA GLY A 79 27.09 4.07 -7.46
C GLY A 79 28.13 3.85 -6.38
N ARG A 80 28.24 4.78 -5.41
CA ARG A 80 29.21 4.72 -4.31
C ARG A 80 28.60 4.13 -3.04
N ARG A 81 27.34 3.73 -3.10
CA ARG A 81 26.60 3.08 -2.03
C ARG A 81 25.68 2.04 -2.65
N ASP A 82 25.65 0.82 -2.08
CA ASP A 82 24.88 -0.31 -2.62
C ASP A 82 23.37 -0.22 -2.32
N SER A 83 22.97 0.48 -1.26
CA SER A 83 21.57 0.62 -0.85
C SER A 83 21.08 2.06 -0.99
N ASP A 84 19.83 2.21 -1.46
CA ASP A 84 19.17 3.51 -1.46
C ASP A 84 18.96 4.02 -0.02
N ALA A 85 19.05 5.33 0.16
CA ALA A 85 18.79 5.99 1.44
C ALA A 85 17.38 6.58 1.44
N ALA A 86 16.67 6.38 2.52
CA ALA A 86 15.42 7.07 2.75
C ALA A 86 15.67 8.59 2.84
N PHE A 87 14.74 9.37 2.29
CA PHE A 87 14.75 10.83 2.36
C PHE A 87 13.41 11.31 2.91
N GLY A 88 13.47 12.09 3.97
CA GLY A 88 12.29 12.56 4.70
C GLY A 88 11.66 11.48 5.58
N HIS A 89 11.18 10.41 4.99
CA HIS A 89 10.52 9.31 5.69
C HIS A 89 11.08 7.95 5.27
N GLU A 90 11.06 6.99 6.18
CA GLU A 90 11.36 5.60 5.90
C GLU A 90 10.26 4.97 5.03
N ARG A 91 10.62 3.90 4.34
CA ARG A 91 9.64 3.08 3.63
C ARG A 91 8.76 2.35 4.65
N VAL A 92 7.45 2.46 4.51
CA VAL A 92 6.47 1.74 5.35
C VAL A 92 6.61 0.25 5.11
N GLY A 93 6.84 -0.50 6.18
CA GLY A 93 6.97 -1.97 6.18
C GLY A 93 5.82 -2.65 6.91
N ASN A 94 5.91 -3.98 7.02
CA ASN A 94 4.89 -4.79 7.71
C ASN A 94 4.73 -4.43 9.20
N GLU A 95 5.79 -3.96 9.84
CA GLU A 95 5.80 -3.61 11.26
C GLU A 95 4.84 -2.46 11.57
N GLN A 96 4.82 -1.43 10.72
CA GLN A 96 3.91 -0.30 10.89
C GLN A 96 2.45 -0.74 10.74
N CYS A 97 2.16 -1.63 9.79
CA CYS A 97 0.82 -2.21 9.64
C CYS A 97 0.45 -3.08 10.85
N ALA A 98 1.34 -3.94 11.31
CA ALA A 98 1.13 -4.87 12.40
C ALA A 98 0.96 -4.18 13.76
N SER A 99 1.47 -2.95 13.94
CA SER A 99 1.28 -2.19 15.17
C SER A 99 -0.21 -1.98 15.51
N CYS A 100 -1.05 -1.78 14.49
CA CYS A 100 -2.50 -1.65 14.61
C CYS A 100 -3.25 -2.94 14.22
N HIS A 101 -2.74 -3.69 13.24
CA HIS A 101 -3.40 -4.86 12.65
C HIS A 101 -2.78 -6.20 13.05
N GLY A 102 -2.12 -6.27 14.23
CA GLY A 102 -1.57 -7.53 14.73
C GLY A 102 -2.64 -8.60 14.92
N ARG A 103 -2.37 -9.82 14.44
CA ARG A 103 -3.26 -10.99 14.57
C ARG A 103 -2.44 -12.20 14.99
N GLU A 104 -2.83 -12.82 16.11
CA GLU A 104 -2.13 -14.03 16.60
C GLU A 104 -2.46 -15.27 15.78
N GLN A 105 -3.70 -15.34 15.28
CA GLN A 105 -4.19 -16.51 14.50
C GLN A 105 -4.69 -16.02 13.13
N ASP A 106 -3.75 -15.60 12.29
CA ASP A 106 -4.02 -15.23 10.90
C ASP A 106 -3.98 -16.49 10.02
N SER A 107 -5.00 -16.68 9.19
CA SER A 107 -5.05 -17.81 8.25
C SER A 107 -3.97 -17.72 7.18
N HIS A 108 -3.55 -16.49 6.82
CA HIS A 108 -2.51 -16.20 5.84
C HIS A 108 -1.48 -15.20 6.41
N PRO A 109 -0.71 -15.57 7.44
CA PRO A 109 0.22 -14.65 8.06
C PRO A 109 1.38 -14.35 7.11
N VAL A 110 1.73 -13.08 6.97
CA VAL A 110 2.73 -12.59 6.00
C VAL A 110 4.09 -13.28 6.17
N HIS A 111 4.51 -13.57 7.43
CA HIS A 111 5.77 -14.25 7.70
C HIS A 111 5.86 -15.66 7.11
N ARG A 112 4.73 -16.36 6.94
CA ARG A 112 4.69 -17.69 6.33
C ARG A 112 5.09 -17.67 4.86
N PHE A 113 4.81 -16.59 4.15
CA PHE A 113 5.20 -16.43 2.75
C PHE A 113 6.71 -16.25 2.54
N LEU A 114 7.48 -16.07 3.62
CA LEU A 114 8.96 -16.09 3.56
C LEU A 114 9.53 -17.51 3.40
N GLU A 115 8.74 -18.56 3.63
CA GLU A 115 9.19 -19.92 3.41
C GLU A 115 9.62 -20.15 1.94
N PRO A 116 10.68 -20.97 1.70
CA PRO A 116 11.23 -21.17 0.35
C PRO A 116 10.20 -21.62 -0.70
N ARG A 117 9.22 -22.44 -0.31
CA ARG A 117 8.15 -22.92 -1.20
C ARG A 117 7.31 -21.81 -1.81
N PHE A 118 7.25 -20.62 -1.19
CA PHE A 118 6.49 -19.47 -1.68
C PHE A 118 7.35 -18.47 -2.45
N ALA A 119 8.62 -18.79 -2.79
CA ALA A 119 9.52 -17.87 -3.48
C ALA A 119 8.94 -17.36 -4.81
N GLN A 120 8.30 -18.25 -5.57
CA GLN A 120 7.66 -17.88 -6.84
C GLN A 120 6.45 -16.96 -6.63
N ALA A 121 5.59 -17.27 -5.65
CA ALA A 121 4.44 -16.43 -5.30
C ALA A 121 4.88 -15.04 -4.81
N ARG A 122 5.95 -14.95 -4.01
CA ARG A 122 6.54 -13.66 -3.61
C ARG A 122 6.99 -12.84 -4.81
N ALA A 123 7.73 -13.46 -5.74
CA ALA A 123 8.22 -12.78 -6.92
C ALA A 123 7.07 -12.27 -7.82
N ALA A 124 5.99 -13.03 -7.93
CA ALA A 124 4.85 -12.70 -8.76
C ALA A 124 3.89 -11.69 -8.13
N LEU A 125 3.64 -11.78 -6.81
CA LEU A 125 2.54 -11.09 -6.14
C LEU A 125 2.98 -10.17 -4.99
N GLY A 126 4.23 -10.27 -4.50
CA GLY A 126 4.70 -9.50 -3.36
C GLY A 126 3.98 -9.83 -2.05
N VAL A 127 3.54 -11.09 -1.87
CA VAL A 127 2.71 -11.54 -0.74
C VAL A 127 3.41 -11.53 0.62
N ASP A 128 4.72 -11.34 0.64
CA ASP A 128 5.54 -11.15 1.85
C ASP A 128 5.40 -9.76 2.46
N THR A 129 4.66 -8.87 1.81
CA THR A 129 4.36 -7.54 2.32
C THR A 129 2.86 -7.28 2.36
N CYS A 130 2.39 -6.61 3.42
CA CYS A 130 0.99 -6.20 3.54
C CYS A 130 0.54 -5.36 2.33
N VAL A 131 1.44 -4.50 1.85
CA VAL A 131 1.17 -3.63 0.68
C VAL A 131 1.12 -4.38 -0.65
N GLY A 132 1.57 -5.62 -0.72
CA GLY A 132 1.38 -6.47 -1.90
C GLY A 132 -0.10 -6.69 -2.21
N CYS A 133 -0.92 -6.86 -1.18
CA CYS A 133 -2.38 -7.03 -1.29
C CYS A 133 -3.15 -5.73 -0.98
N HIS A 134 -2.64 -4.92 -0.04
CA HIS A 134 -3.26 -3.70 0.46
C HIS A 134 -2.43 -2.48 0.05
N ARG A 135 -2.36 -2.17 -1.25
CA ARG A 135 -1.61 -0.99 -1.71
C ARG A 135 -2.23 0.27 -1.12
N GLU A 136 -1.49 0.91 -0.20
CA GLU A 136 -1.95 2.15 0.42
C GLU A 136 -1.99 3.29 -0.60
N HIS A 137 -2.76 4.33 -0.31
CA HIS A 137 -3.03 5.46 -1.22
C HIS A 137 -3.74 5.08 -2.52
N SER A 138 -4.53 3.99 -2.50
CA SER A 138 -5.38 3.55 -3.61
C SER A 138 -6.87 3.86 -3.38
N GLY A 139 -7.24 4.26 -2.16
CA GLY A 139 -8.62 4.55 -1.77
C GLY A 139 -9.50 3.32 -1.55
N VAL A 140 -8.97 2.12 -1.80
CA VAL A 140 -9.69 0.84 -1.65
C VAL A 140 -9.12 0.02 -0.50
N ARG A 141 -9.83 -1.02 -0.08
CA ARG A 141 -9.35 -1.91 1.00
C ARG A 141 -8.33 -2.92 0.51
N VAL A 142 -8.55 -3.51 -0.65
CA VAL A 142 -7.67 -4.54 -1.23
C VAL A 142 -7.50 -4.29 -2.72
N THR A 143 -6.26 -4.34 -3.19
CA THR A 143 -5.92 -4.16 -4.61
C THR A 143 -5.63 -5.46 -5.35
N MET A 144 -5.47 -6.58 -4.63
CA MET A 144 -5.17 -7.88 -5.22
C MET A 144 -6.47 -8.55 -5.72
N PRO A 145 -6.52 -9.04 -6.96
CA PRO A 145 -7.70 -9.73 -7.49
C PRO A 145 -7.85 -11.12 -6.89
N ALA A 146 -9.08 -11.64 -6.84
CA ALA A 146 -9.37 -12.99 -6.35
C ALA A 146 -8.65 -14.11 -7.14
N THR A 147 -8.32 -13.88 -8.41
CA THR A 147 -7.53 -14.80 -9.24
C THR A 147 -6.11 -15.07 -8.68
N ALA A 148 -5.60 -14.21 -7.81
CA ALA A 148 -4.33 -14.44 -7.13
C ALA A 148 -4.34 -15.71 -6.24
N CYS A 149 -5.51 -16.15 -5.79
CA CYS A 149 -5.67 -17.41 -5.04
C CYS A 149 -5.10 -18.61 -5.82
N ALA A 150 -5.23 -18.60 -7.15
CA ALA A 150 -4.71 -19.64 -8.03
C ALA A 150 -3.21 -19.88 -7.87
N THR A 151 -2.42 -18.84 -7.57
CA THR A 151 -0.95 -18.94 -7.47
C THR A 151 -0.51 -19.97 -6.42
N CYS A 152 -1.34 -20.19 -5.38
CA CYS A 152 -1.02 -21.11 -4.30
C CYS A 152 -2.02 -22.28 -4.19
N HIS A 153 -3.25 -22.11 -4.70
CA HIS A 153 -4.36 -23.05 -4.50
C HIS A 153 -4.85 -23.72 -5.79
N GLN A 154 -4.10 -23.67 -6.89
CA GLN A 154 -4.50 -24.29 -8.17
C GLN A 154 -4.67 -25.81 -8.08
N ASP A 155 -3.99 -26.48 -7.15
CA ASP A 155 -4.03 -27.93 -6.97
C ASP A 155 -4.78 -28.32 -5.68
N LEU A 156 -5.73 -27.48 -5.22
CA LEU A 156 -6.48 -27.72 -4.00
C LEU A 156 -7.41 -28.93 -4.16
N ASP A 157 -7.14 -29.99 -3.41
CA ASP A 157 -7.99 -31.17 -3.28
C ASP A 157 -8.06 -31.58 -1.80
N LEU A 158 -9.28 -31.62 -1.26
CA LEU A 158 -9.51 -31.91 0.15
C LEU A 158 -9.92 -33.37 0.34
N LYS A 159 -9.25 -34.08 1.24
CA LYS A 159 -9.59 -35.47 1.61
C LYS A 159 -10.96 -35.57 2.29
N ARG A 160 -11.38 -34.53 3.01
CA ARG A 160 -12.69 -34.42 3.66
C ARG A 160 -13.31 -33.13 3.18
N GLU A 161 -14.23 -33.27 2.23
CA GLU A 161 -14.91 -32.14 1.61
C GLU A 161 -16.05 -31.67 2.50
N PRO A 162 -16.02 -30.44 3.05
CA PRO A 162 -17.09 -29.91 3.88
C PRO A 162 -18.21 -29.24 3.07
N LEU A 163 -17.99 -29.02 1.77
CA LEU A 163 -18.84 -28.24 0.89
C LEU A 163 -19.67 -29.17 0.00
N ASP A 164 -20.88 -28.76 -0.36
CA ASP A 164 -21.77 -29.48 -1.29
C ASP A 164 -21.22 -29.58 -2.72
N VAL A 165 -20.37 -28.64 -3.13
CA VAL A 165 -19.58 -28.69 -4.36
C VAL A 165 -18.11 -28.83 -3.99
N PRO A 166 -17.41 -29.89 -4.41
CA PRO A 166 -16.01 -30.09 -4.08
C PRO A 166 -15.11 -28.92 -4.47
N HIS A 167 -14.15 -28.55 -3.59
CA HIS A 167 -13.21 -27.45 -3.87
C HIS A 167 -12.45 -27.65 -5.18
N ARG A 168 -12.03 -28.89 -5.49
CA ARG A 168 -11.39 -29.22 -6.77
C ARG A 168 -12.23 -28.85 -8.00
N ASP A 169 -13.57 -28.92 -7.88
CA ASP A 169 -14.47 -28.60 -8.98
C ASP A 169 -14.59 -27.08 -9.18
N LEU A 170 -14.55 -26.31 -8.08
CA LEU A 170 -14.48 -24.86 -8.12
C LEU A 170 -13.16 -24.39 -8.73
N VAL A 171 -12.05 -25.01 -8.35
CA VAL A 171 -10.71 -24.76 -8.92
C VAL A 171 -10.67 -25.09 -10.42
N ALA A 172 -11.21 -26.24 -10.83
CA ALA A 172 -11.28 -26.66 -12.23
C ALA A 172 -12.09 -25.70 -13.10
N ARG A 173 -13.13 -25.07 -12.53
CA ARG A 173 -13.94 -24.03 -13.19
C ARG A 173 -13.29 -22.64 -13.12
N GLN A 174 -12.14 -22.50 -12.42
CA GLN A 174 -11.48 -21.21 -12.13
C GLN A 174 -12.38 -20.20 -11.41
N ASP A 175 -13.28 -20.68 -10.57
CA ASP A 175 -14.26 -19.87 -9.84
C ASP A 175 -13.68 -19.28 -8.56
N TRP A 176 -12.55 -18.55 -8.70
CA TRP A 176 -11.77 -17.99 -7.61
C TRP A 176 -12.53 -16.94 -6.79
N GLN A 177 -13.57 -16.31 -7.37
CA GLN A 177 -14.37 -15.32 -6.65
C GLN A 177 -15.22 -15.95 -5.55
N THR A 178 -15.63 -17.21 -5.72
CA THR A 178 -16.39 -17.97 -4.72
C THR A 178 -15.59 -18.20 -3.45
N CYS A 179 -14.26 -18.28 -3.52
CA CYS A 179 -13.41 -18.45 -2.33
C CYS A 179 -13.69 -17.38 -1.28
N LEU A 180 -13.69 -16.11 -1.66
CA LEU A 180 -13.97 -14.99 -0.77
C LEU A 180 -15.47 -14.82 -0.45
N GLY A 181 -16.36 -15.49 -1.18
CA GLY A 181 -17.78 -15.62 -0.84
C GLY A 181 -17.99 -16.50 0.39
N CYS A 182 -17.11 -17.48 0.61
CA CYS A 182 -17.17 -18.41 1.74
C CYS A 182 -16.09 -18.15 2.78
N HIS A 183 -14.90 -17.67 2.40
CA HIS A 183 -13.75 -17.49 3.27
C HIS A 183 -13.43 -16.02 3.51
N ASP A 184 -13.20 -15.64 4.77
CA ASP A 184 -12.47 -14.44 5.13
C ASP A 184 -10.97 -14.74 5.02
N PHE A 185 -10.25 -14.06 4.15
CA PHE A 185 -8.85 -14.34 3.84
C PHE A 185 -7.95 -14.44 5.08
N HIS A 186 -8.08 -13.51 5.99
CA HIS A 186 -7.31 -13.51 7.24
C HIS A 186 -7.96 -14.34 8.38
N GLY A 187 -9.20 -14.80 8.20
CA GLY A 187 -9.94 -15.49 9.25
C GLY A 187 -10.25 -14.61 10.47
N ASN A 188 -10.34 -13.29 10.28
CA ASN A 188 -10.49 -12.32 11.37
C ASN A 188 -11.94 -12.09 11.82
N HIS A 189 -12.94 -12.37 10.97
CA HIS A 189 -14.34 -12.22 11.36
C HIS A 189 -14.83 -13.45 12.13
N ARG A 190 -15.63 -13.20 13.21
CA ARG A 190 -16.29 -14.26 13.98
C ARG A 190 -17.53 -14.72 13.23
N ARG A 191 -17.42 -15.82 12.51
CA ARG A 191 -18.49 -16.35 11.67
C ARG A 191 -18.37 -17.86 11.49
N VAL A 192 -19.45 -18.49 11.07
CA VAL A 192 -19.47 -19.87 10.61
C VAL A 192 -19.27 -19.86 9.09
N THR A 193 -18.34 -20.66 8.60
CA THR A 193 -18.14 -20.83 7.15
C THR A 193 -19.31 -21.62 6.57
N GLN A 194 -19.82 -21.18 5.43
CA GLN A 194 -20.89 -21.87 4.72
C GLN A 194 -20.40 -23.23 4.22
N THR A 195 -21.33 -24.22 4.22
CA THR A 195 -21.10 -25.56 3.68
C THR A 195 -21.82 -25.81 2.37
N ARG A 196 -22.45 -24.77 1.81
CA ARG A 196 -23.16 -24.80 0.53
C ARG A 196 -22.74 -23.60 -0.31
N VAL A 197 -22.43 -23.86 -1.58
CA VAL A 197 -22.00 -22.81 -2.52
C VAL A 197 -23.10 -21.77 -2.78
N ASP A 198 -24.36 -22.20 -2.78
CA ASP A 198 -25.48 -21.28 -2.97
C ASP A 198 -25.71 -20.30 -1.80
N GLN A 199 -25.05 -20.55 -0.65
CA GLN A 199 -25.04 -19.66 0.52
C GLN A 199 -23.81 -18.75 0.56
N ALA A 200 -22.90 -18.87 -0.40
CA ALA A 200 -21.76 -17.98 -0.51
C ALA A 200 -22.20 -16.53 -0.76
N TYR A 201 -21.49 -15.57 -0.19
CA TYR A 201 -21.73 -14.16 -0.51
C TYR A 201 -21.52 -13.92 -2.01
N PRO A 202 -22.42 -13.17 -2.66
CA PRO A 202 -22.29 -12.95 -4.10
C PRO A 202 -21.02 -12.16 -4.42
N PRO A 203 -20.39 -12.41 -5.58
CA PRO A 203 -19.17 -11.72 -5.99
C PRO A 203 -19.27 -10.18 -5.98
N SER A 204 -20.48 -9.63 -6.17
CA SER A 204 -20.73 -8.19 -6.09
C SER A 204 -20.53 -7.65 -4.67
N ALA A 205 -21.05 -8.34 -3.64
CA ALA A 205 -20.90 -7.92 -2.25
C ALA A 205 -19.44 -8.04 -1.80
N VAL A 206 -18.73 -9.07 -2.28
CA VAL A 206 -17.28 -9.22 -2.01
C VAL A 206 -16.51 -8.08 -2.67
N ARG A 207 -16.76 -7.76 -3.93
CA ARG A 207 -16.10 -6.63 -4.62
C ARG A 207 -16.36 -5.30 -3.93
N ASP A 208 -17.63 -5.02 -3.60
CA ASP A 208 -17.98 -3.82 -2.86
C ASP A 208 -17.19 -3.71 -1.55
N TYR A 209 -17.06 -4.80 -0.81
CA TYR A 209 -16.22 -4.85 0.39
C TYR A 209 -14.73 -4.58 0.08
N LEU A 210 -14.16 -5.18 -0.95
CA LEU A 210 -12.76 -4.97 -1.33
C LEU A 210 -12.51 -3.52 -1.77
N ASP A 211 -13.49 -2.89 -2.40
CA ASP A 211 -13.47 -1.49 -2.84
C ASP A 211 -13.74 -0.49 -1.69
N GLY A 212 -14.04 -0.98 -0.48
CA GLY A 212 -14.18 -0.13 0.70
C GLY A 212 -15.56 -0.10 1.33
N GLY A 213 -16.53 -0.78 0.73
CA GLY A 213 -17.90 -0.90 1.23
C GLY A 213 -18.06 -1.76 2.50
N PRO A 214 -19.28 -2.02 2.95
CA PRO A 214 -19.55 -2.80 4.15
C PRO A 214 -19.06 -4.25 4.01
N SER A 215 -18.67 -4.85 5.15
CA SER A 215 -18.21 -6.23 5.19
C SER A 215 -19.39 -7.20 5.05
N PRO A 216 -19.39 -8.12 4.07
CA PRO A 216 -20.38 -9.20 4.00
C PRO A 216 -20.19 -10.22 5.14
N PHE A 217 -19.01 -10.26 5.75
CA PHE A 217 -18.69 -11.17 6.85
C PHE A 217 -19.17 -10.66 8.23
N GLY A 218 -19.84 -9.50 8.29
CA GLY A 218 -20.25 -8.86 9.53
C GLY A 218 -19.19 -7.91 10.11
N SER A 219 -19.48 -7.36 11.28
CA SER A 219 -18.61 -6.40 11.97
C SER A 219 -17.84 -7.01 13.15
N ASP A 220 -18.22 -8.21 13.59
CA ASP A 220 -17.58 -8.87 14.75
C ASP A 220 -16.24 -9.47 14.34
N LYS A 221 -15.17 -8.94 14.92
CA LYS A 221 -13.79 -9.33 14.63
C LYS A 221 -13.11 -9.94 15.85
N LYS A 222 -12.27 -10.93 15.61
CA LYS A 222 -11.38 -11.53 16.63
C LYS A 222 -10.31 -10.52 17.06
N TYR A 223 -9.74 -9.83 16.08
CA TYR A 223 -8.66 -8.87 16.24
C TYR A 223 -9.08 -7.54 15.56
N PRO A 224 -9.84 -6.67 16.25
CA PRO A 224 -10.13 -5.34 15.74
C PRO A 224 -8.81 -4.55 15.62
N ALA A 225 -8.75 -3.65 14.65
CA ALA A 225 -7.60 -2.75 14.53
C ALA A 225 -7.50 -1.89 15.79
N LYS A 226 -6.28 -1.73 16.32
CA LYS A 226 -6.02 -0.79 17.39
C LYS A 226 -6.17 0.62 16.82
N THR A 227 -6.88 1.48 17.52
CA THR A 227 -6.93 2.90 17.17
C THR A 227 -5.55 3.49 17.38
N GLY A 228 -5.02 4.18 16.36
CA GLY A 228 -3.72 4.81 16.43
C GLY A 228 -3.64 5.80 17.58
N GLY A 229 -2.56 5.76 18.37
CA GLY A 229 -2.22 6.78 19.35
C GLY A 229 -2.78 6.56 20.76
N GLN A 230 -2.42 5.46 21.42
CA GLN A 230 -2.21 5.46 22.88
C GLN A 230 -0.87 4.80 23.18
#